data_6bf8a78be68da6b94418cb2f0e92c4c6
#
_entry.id   6bf8a78be68da6b94418cb2f0e92c4c6
#
_cell.length_a   1.000
_cell.length_b   1.000
_cell.length_c   1.000
_cell.angle_alpha   90.00
_cell.angle_beta   90.00
_cell.angle_gamma   90.00
#
_symmetry.space_group_name_H-M   'P 1'
#
loop_
_entity.id
_entity.type
_entity.pdbx_description
1 polymer ?
#
loop_
_entity_poly.entity_id
_entity_poly.type
_entity_poly.pdbx_seq_one_letter_code
_entity_poly.pdbx_strand_id
1 'polypeptide(L)'
;MRVLLLVLTLLSLTLQAATNGVVHVYGALQESPCWLDVGNNDQAAGLDTTPTAALQQVGEQVMKQALTLHLQDCPYSIRNVADPLWLQHVPSISIDFFAPQSLADPQLIRVQGSDGVGLQLFDENHQPLPPTFRNLRVPLSAGSNVLSWLTVEERTALPLQPGAWSASGQLQVNYD
;
A
#
# COMPACT_ATOMS: atom_id res chain seq x y z
N MET A 1 -65.35 -20.24 -41.83
CA MET A 1 -63.90 -19.98 -41.97
C MET A 1 -63.52 -18.50 -42.07
N ARG A 2 -64.29 -17.67 -42.80
CA ARG A 2 -63.94 -16.22 -42.94
C ARG A 2 -64.10 -15.43 -41.64
N VAL A 3 -65.03 -15.75 -40.77
CA VAL A 3 -65.27 -15.07 -39.49
C VAL A 3 -64.15 -15.39 -38.43
N LEU A 4 -63.64 -16.61 -38.45
CA LEU A 4 -62.57 -17.08 -37.55
C LEU A 4 -61.27 -16.44 -37.86
N LEU A 5 -60.94 -16.11 -39.11
CA LEU A 5 -59.75 -15.39 -39.52
C LEU A 5 -59.80 -13.91 -39.10
N LEU A 6 -60.95 -13.27 -39.10
CA LEU A 6 -61.15 -11.89 -38.66
C LEU A 6 -61.00 -11.74 -37.15
N VAL A 7 -61.39 -12.73 -36.36
CA VAL A 7 -61.23 -12.71 -34.90
C VAL A 7 -59.76 -12.91 -34.53
N LEU A 8 -59.00 -13.72 -35.27
CA LEU A 8 -57.59 -13.95 -35.01
C LEU A 8 -56.71 -12.71 -35.29
N THR A 9 -57.09 -11.87 -36.26
CA THR A 9 -56.38 -10.64 -36.59
C THR A 9 -56.64 -9.47 -35.61
N LEU A 10 -57.77 -9.51 -34.91
CA LEU A 10 -58.10 -8.50 -33.89
C LEU A 10 -57.41 -8.75 -32.54
N LEU A 11 -56.91 -9.99 -32.25
CA LEU A 11 -56.20 -10.30 -31.01
C LEU A 11 -54.71 -9.93 -31.00
N SER A 12 -54.16 -9.56 -32.16
CA SER A 12 -52.71 -9.27 -32.28
C SER A 12 -52.30 -7.79 -32.03
N LEU A 13 -53.23 -6.94 -31.61
CA LEU A 13 -52.99 -5.49 -31.52
C LEU A 13 -52.67 -4.93 -30.11
N THR A 14 -52.42 -5.76 -29.09
CA THR A 14 -52.18 -5.23 -27.73
C THR A 14 -50.94 -5.77 -27.04
N LEU A 15 -49.80 -5.79 -27.70
CA LEU A 15 -48.52 -5.95 -27.02
C LEU A 15 -47.64 -4.71 -27.17
N GLN A 16 -48.11 -3.60 -26.66
CA GLN A 16 -47.23 -2.46 -26.36
C GLN A 16 -46.82 -2.57 -24.89
N ALA A 17 -45.81 -3.37 -24.63
CA ALA A 17 -45.11 -3.33 -23.37
C ALA A 17 -44.15 -2.12 -23.37
N ALA A 18 -44.68 -0.95 -23.07
CA ALA A 18 -43.84 0.22 -22.76
C ALA A 18 -43.25 0.02 -21.36
N THR A 19 -42.12 -0.64 -21.28
CA THR A 19 -41.34 -0.71 -20.06
C THR A 19 -40.48 0.57 -19.92
N ASN A 20 -41.06 1.62 -19.38
CA ASN A 20 -40.26 2.76 -18.89
C ASN A 20 -39.58 2.33 -17.61
N GLY A 21 -38.38 1.80 -17.73
CA GLY A 21 -37.52 1.53 -16.57
C GLY A 21 -36.81 2.82 -16.12
N VAL A 22 -36.91 3.15 -14.84
CA VAL A 22 -36.13 4.23 -14.26
C VAL A 22 -34.89 3.59 -13.64
N VAL A 23 -33.72 3.96 -14.15
CA VAL A 23 -32.43 3.56 -13.56
C VAL A 23 -32.00 4.65 -12.58
N HIS A 24 -31.95 4.30 -11.31
CA HIS A 24 -31.38 5.15 -10.30
C HIS A 24 -29.91 4.83 -10.17
N VAL A 25 -29.04 5.78 -10.50
CA VAL A 25 -27.60 5.67 -10.33
C VAL A 25 -27.24 6.42 -9.05
N TYR A 26 -26.70 5.70 -8.08
CA TYR A 26 -26.18 6.25 -6.85
C TYR A 26 -24.66 6.18 -6.91
N GLY A 27 -24.00 7.27 -6.58
CA GLY A 27 -22.56 7.36 -6.44
C GLY A 27 -22.22 8.24 -5.25
N ALA A 28 -21.20 7.89 -4.51
CA ALA A 28 -20.58 8.75 -3.52
C ALA A 28 -19.28 9.30 -4.12
N LEU A 29 -19.09 10.60 -4.04
CA LEU A 29 -17.80 11.21 -4.29
C LEU A 29 -17.06 11.22 -2.96
N GLN A 30 -15.99 10.45 -2.87
CA GLN A 30 -15.12 10.43 -1.70
C GLN A 30 -13.88 11.25 -2.03
N GLU A 31 -13.60 12.23 -1.20
CA GLU A 31 -12.40 13.05 -1.30
C GLU A 31 -11.21 12.21 -0.84
N SER A 32 -10.15 12.15 -1.66
CA SER A 32 -8.91 11.48 -1.26
C SER A 32 -8.26 12.30 -0.15
N PRO A 33 -7.95 11.71 1.02
CA PRO A 33 -7.45 12.48 2.15
C PRO A 33 -6.06 13.05 1.94
N CYS A 34 -5.22 12.43 1.11
CA CYS A 34 -3.89 12.90 0.70
C CYS A 34 -3.57 12.31 -0.66
N TRP A 35 -2.58 12.86 -1.33
CA TRP A 35 -2.00 12.18 -2.46
C TRP A 35 -0.54 11.80 -2.18
N LEU A 36 -0.16 10.63 -2.67
CA LEU A 36 1.17 10.11 -2.53
C LEU A 36 2.05 10.72 -3.62
N ASP A 37 3.10 11.44 -3.21
CA ASP A 37 4.10 11.95 -4.13
C ASP A 37 5.07 10.82 -4.48
N VAL A 38 4.72 10.07 -5.50
CA VAL A 38 5.60 9.07 -6.13
C VAL A 38 6.14 9.70 -7.40
N GLY A 39 7.37 10.15 -7.38
CA GLY A 39 8.02 10.73 -8.57
C GLY A 39 8.01 9.78 -9.77
N ASN A 40 7.94 8.47 -9.57
CA ASN A 40 7.66 7.39 -10.51
C ASN A 40 7.04 6.21 -9.73
N ASN A 41 6.28 5.34 -10.40
CA ASN A 41 5.66 4.15 -9.79
C ASN A 41 6.67 3.16 -9.16
N ASP A 42 7.94 3.27 -9.54
CA ASP A 42 9.04 2.49 -8.99
C ASP A 42 10.01 3.44 -8.29
N GLN A 43 10.04 3.39 -6.95
CA GLN A 43 11.08 4.09 -6.18
C GLN A 43 12.27 3.17 -6.01
N ALA A 44 13.41 3.55 -6.60
CA ALA A 44 14.68 2.90 -6.39
C ALA A 44 15.50 3.70 -5.37
N ALA A 45 15.77 3.11 -4.21
CA ALA A 45 16.72 3.64 -3.25
C ALA A 45 18.11 3.05 -3.53
N GLY A 46 19.06 3.87 -3.89
CA GLY A 46 20.46 3.47 -4.00
C GLY A 46 21.06 3.30 -2.61
N LEU A 47 21.46 2.06 -2.27
CA LEU A 47 22.13 1.80 -0.99
C LEU A 47 23.64 1.81 -1.19
N ASP A 48 24.37 2.40 -0.24
CA ASP A 48 25.82 2.47 -0.26
C ASP A 48 26.47 1.07 -0.17
N THR A 49 27.65 0.94 -0.76
CA THR A 49 28.43 -0.30 -0.71
C THR A 49 28.86 -0.62 0.71
N THR A 50 28.65 -1.84 1.17
CA THR A 50 29.14 -2.35 2.45
C THR A 50 30.41 -3.16 2.24
N PRO A 51 31.50 -2.83 2.93
CA PRO A 51 32.67 -3.71 2.93
C PRO A 51 32.34 -5.02 3.69
N THR A 52 32.75 -6.15 3.18
CA THR A 52 32.55 -7.48 3.84
C THR A 52 33.14 -7.55 5.23
N ALA A 53 34.14 -6.71 5.52
CA ALA A 53 34.74 -6.60 6.85
C ALA A 53 33.78 -6.04 7.92
N ALA A 54 32.70 -5.40 7.53
CA ALA A 54 31.68 -4.88 8.42
C ALA A 54 30.55 -5.92 8.74
N LEU A 55 30.58 -7.08 8.11
CA LEU A 55 29.56 -8.14 8.23
C LEU A 55 30.19 -9.51 8.44
N GLN A 56 31.07 -9.63 9.44
CA GLN A 56 31.83 -10.87 9.69
C GLN A 56 31.06 -11.89 10.52
N GLN A 57 30.24 -11.43 11.47
CA GLN A 57 29.50 -12.28 12.39
C GLN A 57 28.01 -12.27 12.03
N VAL A 58 27.35 -13.41 12.23
CA VAL A 58 25.89 -13.50 12.06
C VAL A 58 25.20 -12.52 13.01
N GLY A 59 24.26 -11.75 12.49
CA GLY A 59 23.55 -10.70 13.22
C GLY A 59 24.27 -9.35 13.25
N GLU A 60 25.46 -9.23 12.66
CA GLU A 60 26.04 -7.89 12.46
C GLU A 60 25.22 -7.07 11.49
N GLN A 61 25.02 -5.80 11.85
CA GLN A 61 24.14 -4.90 11.14
C GLN A 61 24.90 -3.67 10.68
N VAL A 62 24.61 -3.24 9.45
CA VAL A 62 25.11 -1.98 8.88
C VAL A 62 23.92 -1.13 8.47
N MET A 63 23.80 0.03 9.09
CA MET A 63 22.78 1.02 8.75
C MET A 63 22.98 1.51 7.32
N LYS A 64 21.91 1.56 6.57
CA LYS A 64 21.90 2.03 5.19
C LYS A 64 21.21 3.38 5.08
N GLN A 65 20.13 3.43 4.41
CA GLN A 65 19.43 4.67 4.09
C GLN A 65 17.98 4.60 4.58
N ALA A 66 17.42 5.75 4.86
CA ALA A 66 15.99 5.84 5.12
C ALA A 66 15.21 5.73 3.79
N LEU A 67 14.23 4.84 3.78
CA LEU A 67 13.19 4.80 2.77
C LEU A 67 12.11 5.80 3.19
N THR A 68 11.85 6.83 2.37
CA THR A 68 10.89 7.89 2.70
C THR A 68 9.70 7.86 1.76
N LEU A 69 8.51 8.10 2.31
CA LEU A 69 7.27 8.25 1.59
C LEU A 69 6.70 9.63 1.87
N HIS A 70 6.47 10.40 0.83
CA HIS A 70 5.94 11.76 0.93
C HIS A 70 4.45 11.77 0.60
N LEU A 71 3.63 12.26 1.55
CA LEU A 71 2.21 12.49 1.38
C LEU A 71 1.97 13.99 1.37
N GLN A 72 1.21 14.48 0.40
CA GLN A 72 0.93 15.89 0.21
C GLN A 72 -0.58 16.17 0.25
N ASP A 73 -0.90 17.42 0.54
CA ASP A 73 -2.26 17.94 0.57
C ASP A 73 -3.21 17.14 1.46
N CYS A 74 -2.70 16.63 2.59
CA CYS A 74 -3.53 15.98 3.57
C CYS A 74 -4.52 16.97 4.18
N PRO A 75 -5.82 16.64 4.22
CA PRO A 75 -6.84 17.56 4.70
C PRO A 75 -6.70 17.84 6.19
N TYR A 76 -7.13 19.01 6.59
CA TYR A 76 -7.38 19.28 8.00
C TYR A 76 -8.54 18.40 8.46
N SER A 77 -8.43 17.80 9.66
CA SER A 77 -9.61 17.23 10.29
C SER A 77 -10.67 18.34 10.38
N ILE A 78 -11.69 18.25 9.55
CA ILE A 78 -12.80 19.21 9.57
C ILE A 78 -13.53 18.97 10.88
N ARG A 79 -13.27 19.80 11.87
CA ARG A 79 -14.14 19.92 13.01
C ARG A 79 -15.45 20.51 12.51
N ASN A 80 -16.42 19.65 12.22
CA ASN A 80 -17.78 20.11 12.10
C ASN A 80 -18.22 20.60 13.49
N VAL A 81 -18.26 21.91 13.66
CA VAL A 81 -18.55 22.62 14.91
C VAL A 81 -19.96 22.29 15.47
N ALA A 82 -20.77 21.54 14.72
CA ALA A 82 -22.18 21.29 15.04
C ALA A 82 -22.43 19.98 15.83
N ASP A 83 -21.45 19.11 16.04
CA ASP A 83 -21.67 17.86 16.76
C ASP A 83 -20.59 17.61 17.82
N PRO A 84 -20.93 17.73 19.13
CA PRO A 84 -19.96 17.53 20.21
C PRO A 84 -19.49 16.07 20.40
N LEU A 85 -20.07 15.11 19.69
CA LEU A 85 -19.63 13.70 19.68
C LEU A 85 -18.52 13.41 18.66
N TRP A 86 -18.09 14.39 17.90
CA TRP A 86 -16.94 14.29 16.99
C TRP A 86 -15.62 14.35 17.73
N LEU A 87 -15.41 13.49 18.64
CA LEU A 87 -14.09 13.25 19.20
C LEU A 87 -13.18 12.70 18.11
N GLN A 88 -12.52 13.67 17.40
CA GLN A 88 -11.22 13.47 16.80
C GLN A 88 -11.08 12.26 15.87
N HIS A 89 -11.71 12.30 14.70
CA HIS A 89 -11.16 11.56 13.58
C HIS A 89 -9.88 12.28 13.14
N VAL A 90 -8.77 11.87 13.69
CA VAL A 90 -7.47 12.20 13.11
C VAL A 90 -7.39 11.41 11.80
N PRO A 91 -7.25 12.06 10.64
CA PRO A 91 -7.11 11.32 9.40
C PRO A 91 -5.92 10.37 9.55
N SER A 92 -6.11 9.14 9.17
CA SER A 92 -5.08 8.11 9.24
C SER A 92 -5.01 7.35 7.93
N ILE A 93 -3.85 6.82 7.66
CA ILE A 93 -3.67 5.83 6.61
C ILE A 93 -3.29 4.51 7.22
N SER A 94 -3.61 3.44 6.52
CA SER A 94 -3.07 2.12 6.80
C SER A 94 -2.12 1.70 5.70
N ILE A 95 -0.99 1.14 6.09
CA ILE A 95 0.08 0.73 5.20
C ILE A 95 0.22 -0.78 5.25
N ASP A 96 0.15 -1.39 4.09
CA ASP A 96 0.49 -2.78 3.87
C ASP A 96 1.84 -2.86 3.14
N PHE A 97 2.72 -3.73 3.57
CA PHE A 97 4.00 -3.97 2.94
C PHE A 97 4.24 -5.46 2.74
N PHE A 98 4.74 -5.81 1.56
CA PHE A 98 5.00 -7.18 1.16
C PHE A 98 6.37 -7.28 0.48
N ALA A 99 7.26 -8.04 1.07
CA ALA A 99 8.55 -8.36 0.46
C ALA A 99 8.86 -9.86 0.60
N PRO A 100 9.63 -10.44 -0.33
CA PRO A 100 10.10 -11.82 -0.21
C PRO A 100 10.96 -11.99 1.03
N GLN A 101 10.69 -13.03 1.81
CA GLN A 101 11.49 -13.37 2.99
C GLN A 101 12.80 -14.05 2.62
N SER A 102 13.83 -13.78 3.40
CA SER A 102 15.10 -14.50 3.31
C SER A 102 14.91 -15.96 3.73
N LEU A 103 15.58 -16.88 3.04
CA LEU A 103 15.55 -18.29 3.37
C LEU A 103 16.38 -18.61 4.63
N ALA A 104 17.36 -17.77 4.94
CA ALA A 104 18.22 -17.94 6.11
C ALA A 104 17.58 -17.40 7.40
N ASP A 105 16.80 -16.33 7.27
CA ASP A 105 16.07 -15.71 8.38
C ASP A 105 14.78 -15.08 7.85
N PRO A 106 13.60 -15.64 8.24
CA PRO A 106 12.31 -15.13 7.80
C PRO A 106 11.97 -13.71 8.28
N GLN A 107 12.72 -13.16 9.22
CA GLN A 107 12.55 -11.78 9.68
C GLN A 107 13.18 -10.76 8.73
N LEU A 108 14.03 -11.23 7.83
CA LEU A 108 14.74 -10.38 6.86
C LEU A 108 14.12 -10.45 5.48
N ILE A 109 14.17 -9.34 4.76
CA ILE A 109 13.84 -9.27 3.35
C ILE A 109 14.96 -9.95 2.56
N ARG A 110 14.56 -10.78 1.59
CA ARG A 110 15.50 -11.46 0.70
C ARG A 110 16.18 -10.45 -0.21
N VAL A 111 17.49 -10.55 -0.29
CA VAL A 111 18.30 -9.92 -1.32
C VAL A 111 18.56 -10.89 -2.48
N GLN A 112 18.81 -10.37 -3.68
CA GLN A 112 19.14 -11.10 -4.88
C GLN A 112 20.49 -10.61 -5.40
N GLY A 113 21.35 -11.51 -5.86
CA GLY A 113 22.68 -11.19 -6.40
C GLY A 113 23.82 -11.31 -5.40
N SER A 114 23.54 -11.50 -4.12
CA SER A 114 24.51 -11.76 -3.06
C SER A 114 23.92 -12.77 -2.08
N ASP A 115 24.76 -13.54 -1.41
CA ASP A 115 24.36 -14.45 -0.35
C ASP A 115 24.94 -14.04 0.99
N GLY A 116 24.35 -14.51 2.06
CA GLY A 116 24.82 -14.28 3.41
C GLY A 116 24.40 -12.94 4.01
N VAL A 117 23.55 -12.18 3.35
CA VAL A 117 22.95 -10.93 3.84
C VAL A 117 21.44 -10.90 3.65
N GLY A 118 20.77 -10.10 4.43
CA GLY A 118 19.35 -9.77 4.30
C GLY A 118 19.12 -8.30 4.63
N LEU A 119 17.96 -7.79 4.34
CA LEU A 119 17.59 -6.40 4.65
C LEU A 119 16.51 -6.39 5.71
N GLN A 120 16.72 -5.61 6.78
CA GLN A 120 15.76 -5.35 7.84
C GLN A 120 15.21 -3.93 7.70
N LEU A 121 13.90 -3.77 7.90
CA LEU A 121 13.28 -2.47 8.07
C LEU A 121 13.04 -2.18 9.54
N PHE A 122 13.20 -0.92 9.92
CA PHE A 122 12.87 -0.41 11.24
C PHE A 122 11.92 0.79 11.11
N ASP A 123 11.02 0.90 12.05
CA ASP A 123 10.16 2.06 12.19
C ASP A 123 10.89 3.26 12.84
N GLU A 124 10.19 4.37 13.01
CA GLU A 124 10.72 5.58 13.66
C GLU A 124 11.13 5.36 15.12
N ASN A 125 10.59 4.34 15.78
CA ASN A 125 10.92 3.96 17.16
C ASN A 125 12.06 2.92 17.23
N HIS A 126 12.73 2.66 16.10
CA HIS A 126 13.75 1.63 15.97
C HIS A 126 13.24 0.22 16.30
N GLN A 127 11.94 -0.04 16.05
CA GLN A 127 11.40 -1.38 16.17
C GLN A 127 11.51 -2.08 14.83
N PRO A 128 12.00 -3.34 14.79
CA PRO A 128 12.12 -4.09 13.55
C PRO A 128 10.73 -4.42 13.00
N LEU A 129 10.56 -4.19 11.71
CA LEU A 129 9.35 -4.54 10.97
C LEU A 129 9.58 -5.85 10.21
N PRO A 130 8.64 -6.79 10.24
CA PRO A 130 8.77 -8.01 9.45
C PRO A 130 8.71 -7.68 7.94
N PRO A 131 9.24 -8.56 7.07
CA PRO A 131 9.18 -8.40 5.61
C PRO A 131 7.77 -8.27 5.05
N THR A 132 6.79 -8.70 5.82
CA THR A 132 5.37 -8.56 5.47
C THR A 132 4.61 -8.08 6.69
N PHE A 133 3.98 -6.92 6.58
CA PHE A 133 3.06 -6.41 7.59
C PHE A 133 1.82 -5.81 6.93
N ARG A 134 0.74 -5.75 7.70
CA ARG A 134 -0.54 -5.20 7.23
C ARG A 134 -1.11 -4.25 8.26
N ASN A 135 -1.89 -3.31 7.77
CA ASN A 135 -2.66 -2.38 8.59
C ASN A 135 -1.80 -1.62 9.62
N LEU A 136 -0.58 -1.23 9.20
CA LEU A 136 0.23 -0.31 10.00
C LEU A 136 -0.43 1.07 9.94
N ARG A 137 -1.08 1.46 11.02
CA ARG A 137 -1.79 2.74 11.09
C ARG A 137 -0.84 3.88 11.38
N VAL A 138 -0.93 4.91 10.56
CA VAL A 138 -0.15 6.13 10.71
C VAL A 138 -1.10 7.32 10.77
N PRO A 139 -1.12 8.06 11.88
CA PRO A 139 -1.88 9.30 11.96
C PRO A 139 -1.26 10.36 11.05
N LEU A 140 -2.11 11.14 10.40
CA LEU A 140 -1.68 12.19 9.49
C LEU A 140 -1.89 13.57 10.12
N SER A 141 -0.96 14.47 9.85
CA SER A 141 -1.13 15.90 10.08
C SER A 141 -1.64 16.58 8.82
N ALA A 142 -2.29 17.72 8.98
CA ALA A 142 -2.70 18.53 7.83
C ALA A 142 -1.50 19.04 7.04
N GLY A 143 -1.62 19.03 5.72
CA GLY A 143 -0.57 19.43 4.79
C GLY A 143 0.34 18.28 4.38
N SER A 144 1.64 18.44 4.50
CA SER A 144 2.61 17.44 4.08
C SER A 144 2.99 16.52 5.25
N ASN A 145 3.08 15.22 4.97
CA ASN A 145 3.57 14.20 5.89
C ASN A 145 4.70 13.42 5.24
N VAL A 146 5.70 13.04 6.04
CA VAL A 146 6.81 12.21 5.60
C VAL A 146 6.86 10.99 6.51
N LEU A 147 6.77 9.81 5.89
CA LEU A 147 6.96 8.55 6.58
C LEU A 147 8.35 8.03 6.27
N SER A 148 9.03 7.52 7.26
CA SER A 148 10.41 7.09 7.11
C SER A 148 10.64 5.74 7.76
N TRP A 149 11.29 4.83 7.04
CA TRP A 149 11.75 3.55 7.54
C TRP A 149 13.25 3.46 7.34
N LEU A 150 13.96 3.09 8.39
CA LEU A 150 15.39 2.85 8.27
C LEU A 150 15.65 1.47 7.69
N THR A 151 16.49 1.38 6.68
CA THR A 151 16.96 0.12 6.12
C THR A 151 18.30 -0.26 6.74
N VAL A 152 18.43 -1.53 7.13
CA VAL A 152 19.62 -2.10 7.74
C VAL A 152 19.99 -3.38 7.01
N GLU A 153 21.23 -3.49 6.54
CA GLU A 153 21.79 -4.72 6.00
C GLU A 153 22.30 -5.58 7.16
N GLU A 154 21.85 -6.83 7.21
CA GLU A 154 22.18 -7.76 8.29
C GLU A 154 22.83 -9.03 7.75
N ARG A 155 23.87 -9.50 8.46
CA ARG A 155 24.57 -10.73 8.19
C ARG A 155 23.75 -11.94 8.60
N THR A 156 23.47 -12.85 7.66
CA THR A 156 22.75 -14.10 7.91
C THR A 156 23.71 -15.29 8.17
N ALA A 157 23.16 -16.45 8.49
CA ALA A 157 23.93 -17.66 8.72
C ALA A 157 24.51 -18.29 7.43
N LEU A 158 24.03 -17.88 6.25
CA LEU A 158 24.58 -18.39 4.98
C LEU A 158 25.99 -17.85 4.72
N PRO A 159 26.83 -18.57 3.94
CA PRO A 159 28.13 -18.05 3.56
C PRO A 159 28.03 -16.69 2.87
N LEU A 160 28.87 -15.75 3.27
CA LEU A 160 28.89 -14.42 2.69
C LEU A 160 29.52 -14.49 1.29
N GLN A 161 28.75 -14.10 0.28
CA GLN A 161 29.23 -13.96 -1.09
C GLN A 161 29.14 -12.49 -1.49
N PRO A 162 30.28 -11.81 -1.69
CA PRO A 162 30.26 -10.43 -2.12
C PRO A 162 29.74 -10.30 -3.54
N GLY A 163 28.93 -9.28 -3.79
CA GLY A 163 28.34 -9.00 -5.09
C GLY A 163 27.41 -7.81 -5.05
N ALA A 164 27.04 -7.31 -6.21
CA ALA A 164 25.94 -6.36 -6.31
C ALA A 164 24.65 -7.09 -5.98
N TRP A 165 23.81 -6.46 -5.14
CA TRP A 165 22.55 -7.04 -4.75
C TRP A 165 21.40 -6.04 -4.88
N SER A 166 20.20 -6.55 -4.96
CA SER A 166 18.98 -5.78 -4.95
C SER A 166 17.92 -6.46 -4.07
N ALA A 167 17.00 -5.68 -3.54
CA ALA A 167 15.81 -6.17 -2.87
C ALA A 167 14.58 -5.42 -3.40
N SER A 168 13.42 -6.05 -3.37
CA SER A 168 12.18 -5.44 -3.80
C SER A 168 11.07 -5.72 -2.80
N GLY A 169 10.16 -4.75 -2.67
CA GLY A 169 8.95 -4.87 -1.88
C GLY A 169 7.82 -4.10 -2.54
N GLN A 170 6.60 -4.45 -2.21
CA GLN A 170 5.40 -3.73 -2.61
C GLN A 170 4.82 -3.03 -1.41
N LEU A 171 4.51 -1.76 -1.56
CA LEU A 171 3.88 -0.94 -0.55
C LEU A 171 2.50 -0.51 -1.06
N GLN A 172 1.49 -0.69 -0.24
CA GLN A 172 0.13 -0.26 -0.50
C GLN A 172 -0.31 0.70 0.61
N VAL A 173 -0.81 1.85 0.21
CA VAL A 173 -1.37 2.85 1.12
C VAL A 173 -2.88 2.83 0.98
N ASN A 174 -3.57 2.60 2.09
CA ASN A 174 -5.02 2.63 2.17
C ASN A 174 -5.44 3.82 3.03
N TYR A 175 -6.47 4.52 2.62
CA TYR A 175 -7.04 5.67 3.33
C TYR A 175 -8.27 5.20 4.10
N ASP A 176 -8.30 5.49 5.41
CA ASP A 176 -9.40 5.12 6.31
C ASP A 176 -10.40 6.28 6.49
#